data_ed7983d75a083c8442ee0047d6b6ce59
#
_entry.id   ed7983d75a083c8442ee0047d6b6ce59
#
_cell.length_a   1.000
_cell.length_b   1.000
_cell.length_c   1.000
_cell.angle_alpha   90.00
_cell.angle_beta   90.00
_cell.angle_gamma   90.00
#
_symmetry.space_group_name_H-M   'P 1'
#
loop_
_entity.id
_entity.type
_entity.pdbx_description
1 polymer ?
#
loop_
_entity_poly.entity_id
_entity_poly.type
_entity_poly.pdbx_seq_one_letter_code
_entity_poly.pdbx_strand_id
1 'polypeptide(L)'
;MPTIVDLSRELYHRTPQYPGQPSIIHGVWKSHAEAFADSGNVHGNSVQYFTMPDHGGTHLDAPRHFGPDATPINEYPLENCYVM
;
A
#
# COMPACT_ATOMS: atom_id res chain seq x y z
N MET A 1 24.28 4.12 -15.76
CA MET A 1 23.14 3.79 -14.89
C MET A 1 22.12 4.91 -14.93
N PRO A 2 20.86 4.60 -15.17
CA PRO A 2 19.83 5.64 -15.07
C PRO A 2 19.70 6.16 -13.64
N THR A 3 19.38 7.42 -13.51
CA THR A 3 19.05 8.00 -12.22
C THR A 3 17.60 7.73 -11.90
N ILE A 4 17.33 7.21 -10.71
CA ILE A 4 15.99 6.95 -10.24
C ILE A 4 15.64 7.98 -9.18
N VAL A 5 14.50 8.65 -9.36
CA VAL A 5 14.00 9.63 -8.42
C VAL A 5 12.65 9.15 -7.90
N ASP A 6 12.55 8.96 -6.60
CA ASP A 6 11.30 8.56 -5.97
C ASP A 6 10.47 9.82 -5.69
N LEU A 7 9.33 9.91 -6.34
CA LEU A 7 8.38 11.01 -6.16
C LEU A 7 7.20 10.61 -5.28
N SER A 8 7.23 9.40 -4.72
CA SER A 8 6.16 8.90 -3.89
C SER A 8 6.23 9.46 -2.49
N ARG A 9 5.05 9.57 -1.86
CA ARG A 9 4.93 9.95 -0.47
C ARG A 9 5.25 8.75 0.43
N GLU A 10 5.97 8.98 1.51
CA GLU A 10 6.21 7.93 2.51
C GLU A 10 4.89 7.50 3.16
N LEU A 11 4.72 6.19 3.34
CA LEU A 11 3.60 5.62 4.08
C LEU A 11 4.09 5.14 5.44
N TYR A 12 3.41 5.57 6.49
CA TYR A 12 3.70 5.16 7.86
C TYR A 12 2.41 5.14 8.67
N HIS A 13 2.48 4.57 9.87
CA HIS A 13 1.32 4.49 10.76
C HIS A 13 0.74 5.88 11.00
N ARG A 14 -0.55 6.03 10.68
CA ARG A 14 -1.31 7.29 10.80
C ARG A 14 -0.79 8.40 9.89
N THR A 15 -0.24 8.06 8.73
CA THR A 15 0.09 9.05 7.71
C THR A 15 -1.13 9.94 7.45
N PRO A 16 -0.97 11.28 7.37
CA PRO A 16 -2.09 12.17 7.10
C PRO A 16 -2.86 11.79 5.83
N GLN A 17 -4.18 11.79 5.92
CA GLN A 17 -5.09 11.42 4.85
C GLN A 17 -6.01 12.57 4.50
N TYR A 18 -6.68 12.45 3.36
CA TYR A 18 -7.77 13.34 3.03
C TYR A 18 -8.86 13.24 4.12
N PRO A 19 -9.39 14.39 4.61
CA PRO A 19 -10.40 14.36 5.67
C PRO A 19 -11.61 13.49 5.30
N GLY A 20 -12.05 12.66 6.24
CA GLY A 20 -13.18 11.76 6.06
C GLY A 20 -12.82 10.37 5.56
N GLN A 21 -11.57 10.13 5.19
CA GLN A 21 -11.10 8.81 4.80
C GLN A 21 -10.55 8.03 6.00
N PRO A 22 -10.56 6.68 5.94
CA PRO A 22 -9.97 5.86 6.99
C PRO A 22 -8.48 6.14 7.17
N SER A 23 -7.99 6.03 8.39
CA SER A 23 -6.56 6.18 8.69
C SER A 23 -5.76 4.99 8.17
N ILE A 24 -4.50 5.24 7.81
CA ILE A 24 -3.54 4.19 7.57
C ILE A 24 -3.09 3.65 8.92
N ILE A 25 -3.33 2.37 9.16
CA ILE A 25 -2.97 1.68 10.39
C ILE A 25 -1.96 0.59 10.05
N HIS A 26 -0.82 0.61 10.71
CA HIS A 26 0.25 -0.37 10.53
C HIS A 26 0.55 -1.03 11.86
N GLY A 27 0.70 -2.35 11.86
CA GLY A 27 1.00 -3.09 13.06
C GLY A 27 1.81 -4.35 12.77
N VAL A 28 2.27 -4.99 13.83
CA VAL A 28 3.00 -6.25 13.74
C VAL A 28 2.01 -7.39 13.94
N TRP A 29 1.92 -8.28 12.96
CA TRP A 29 1.13 -9.50 13.06
C TRP A 29 1.92 -10.56 13.81
N LYS A 30 3.17 -10.75 13.44
CA LYS A 30 4.07 -11.70 14.08
C LYS A 30 5.50 -11.14 14.05
N SER A 31 6.09 -10.99 15.22
CA SER A 31 7.48 -10.53 15.34
C SER A 31 8.47 -11.64 14.97
N HIS A 32 9.73 -11.28 14.75
CA HIS A 32 10.79 -12.25 14.50
C HIS A 32 10.89 -13.29 15.62
N ALA A 33 10.82 -12.82 16.88
CA ALA A 33 10.90 -13.71 18.04
C ALA A 33 9.74 -14.68 18.11
N GLU A 34 8.51 -14.21 17.85
CA GLU A 34 7.31 -15.04 17.82
C GLU A 34 7.38 -16.09 16.71
N ALA A 35 7.80 -15.68 15.51
CA ALA A 35 7.95 -16.60 14.38
C ALA A 35 9.00 -17.68 14.66
N PHE A 36 10.11 -17.28 15.30
CA PHE A 36 11.17 -18.20 15.69
C PHE A 36 10.66 -19.24 16.68
N ALA A 37 9.92 -18.80 17.71
CA ALA A 37 9.34 -19.70 18.70
C ALA A 37 8.29 -20.64 18.10
N ASP A 38 7.40 -20.10 17.26
CA ASP A 38 6.31 -20.88 16.63
C ASP A 38 6.83 -21.94 15.67
N SER A 39 7.98 -21.70 15.04
CA SER A 39 8.59 -22.63 14.08
C SER A 39 9.49 -23.68 14.75
N GLY A 40 9.51 -23.74 16.07
CA GLY A 40 10.40 -24.64 16.79
C GLY A 40 11.86 -24.20 16.71
N ASN A 41 12.10 -22.90 16.71
CA ASN A 41 13.42 -22.29 16.62
C ASN A 41 14.13 -22.55 15.28
N VAL A 42 13.34 -22.65 14.20
CA VAL A 42 13.89 -22.93 12.86
C VAL A 42 14.09 -21.66 12.06
N HIS A 43 13.10 -20.74 12.04
CA HIS A 43 13.21 -19.48 11.28
C HIS A 43 12.46 -18.35 11.98
N GLY A 44 12.93 -17.13 11.78
CA GLY A 44 12.38 -15.95 12.43
C GLY A 44 11.88 -14.90 11.45
N ASN A 45 10.99 -15.27 10.54
CA ASN A 45 10.40 -14.34 9.59
C ASN A 45 9.31 -13.51 10.26
N SER A 46 9.38 -12.19 10.13
CA SER A 46 8.33 -11.32 10.66
C SER A 46 7.25 -11.06 9.62
N VAL A 47 6.04 -10.85 10.10
CA VAL A 47 4.90 -10.44 9.25
C VAL A 47 4.25 -9.22 9.89
N GLN A 48 4.03 -8.20 9.08
CA GLN A 48 3.32 -7.00 9.50
C GLN A 48 2.03 -6.89 8.69
N TYR A 49 1.12 -6.08 9.17
CA TYR A 49 -0.13 -5.82 8.46
C TYR A 49 -0.40 -4.33 8.41
N PHE A 50 -1.21 -3.92 7.44
CA PHE A 50 -1.67 -2.55 7.39
C PHE A 50 -3.09 -2.52 6.82
N THR A 51 -3.83 -1.49 7.22
CA THR A 51 -5.11 -1.14 6.65
C THR A 51 -5.01 0.29 6.14
N MET A 52 -5.63 0.56 5.00
CA MET A 52 -5.58 1.89 4.41
C MET A 52 -6.76 2.05 3.44
N PRO A 53 -7.19 3.29 3.19
CA PRO A 53 -8.11 3.53 2.09
C PRO A 53 -7.40 3.25 0.76
N ASP A 54 -8.17 2.94 -0.27
CA ASP A 54 -7.63 2.74 -1.61
C ASP A 54 -7.03 4.02 -2.21
N HIS A 55 -7.30 5.17 -1.60
CA HIS A 55 -6.73 6.47 -1.96
C HIS A 55 -5.68 6.93 -0.94
N GLY A 56 -5.02 6.00 -0.26
CA GLY A 56 -3.95 6.31 0.68
C GLY A 56 -2.63 6.50 -0.02
N GLY A 57 -1.86 7.55 0.35
CA GLY A 57 -0.54 7.81 -0.23
C GLY A 57 -0.59 8.21 -1.69
N THR A 58 0.56 8.08 -2.34
CA THR A 58 0.68 8.38 -3.77
C THR A 58 0.08 7.22 -4.58
N HIS A 59 -0.89 7.52 -5.43
CA HIS A 59 -1.65 6.50 -6.14
C HIS A 59 -2.23 7.04 -7.43
N LEU A 60 -2.82 6.15 -8.22
CA LEU A 60 -3.56 6.45 -9.43
C LEU A 60 -5.05 6.25 -9.15
N ASP A 61 -5.87 7.24 -9.53
CA ASP A 61 -7.33 7.13 -9.48
C ASP A 61 -7.86 6.52 -10.76
N ALA A 62 -8.63 5.43 -10.65
CA ALA A 62 -9.36 4.90 -11.78
C ALA A 62 -10.55 5.80 -12.13
N PRO A 63 -10.99 5.84 -13.41
CA PRO A 63 -12.18 6.60 -13.77
C PRO A 63 -13.42 6.26 -12.93
N ARG A 64 -13.54 5.01 -12.49
CA ARG A 64 -14.66 4.58 -11.63
C ARG A 64 -14.74 5.35 -10.31
N HIS A 65 -13.63 5.88 -9.83
CA HIS A 65 -13.65 6.73 -8.62
C HIS A 65 -14.62 7.90 -8.78
N PHE A 66 -14.76 8.42 -9.99
CA PHE A 66 -15.60 9.59 -10.28
C PHE A 66 -16.96 9.22 -10.88
N GLY A 67 -17.17 7.97 -11.27
CA GLY A 67 -18.44 7.55 -11.86
C GLY A 67 -18.67 6.04 -11.71
N PRO A 68 -19.86 5.60 -11.22
CA PRO A 68 -20.09 4.19 -10.92
C PRO A 68 -20.05 3.25 -12.13
N ASP A 69 -20.25 3.79 -13.35
CA ASP A 69 -20.24 3.00 -14.56
C ASP A 69 -18.96 3.19 -15.38
N ALA A 70 -17.99 3.93 -14.86
CA ALA A 70 -16.73 4.18 -15.53
C ALA A 70 -15.76 3.01 -15.33
N THR A 71 -14.65 3.01 -16.06
CA THR A 71 -13.67 1.93 -16.08
C THR A 71 -13.02 1.72 -14.71
N PRO A 72 -13.09 0.50 -14.12
CA PRO A 72 -12.38 0.18 -12.90
C PRO A 72 -10.88 0.00 -13.15
N ILE A 73 -10.09 0.00 -12.07
CA ILE A 73 -8.63 -0.02 -12.18
C ILE A 73 -8.09 -1.30 -12.83
N ASN A 74 -8.75 -2.44 -12.63
CA ASN A 74 -8.32 -3.71 -13.20
C ASN A 74 -8.55 -3.82 -14.71
N GLU A 75 -9.35 -2.92 -15.29
CA GLU A 75 -9.61 -2.84 -16.73
C GLU A 75 -8.95 -1.62 -17.36
N TYR A 76 -8.28 -0.79 -16.56
CA TYR A 76 -7.62 0.41 -17.05
C TYR A 76 -6.34 0.02 -17.81
N PRO A 77 -6.09 0.58 -19.02
CA PRO A 77 -4.89 0.21 -19.79
C PRO A 77 -3.62 0.49 -19.05
N LEU A 78 -2.79 -0.52 -18.86
CA LEU A 78 -1.55 -0.43 -18.09
C LEU A 78 -0.57 0.58 -18.69
N GLU A 79 -0.53 0.68 -19.99
CA GLU A 79 0.33 1.64 -20.72
C GLU A 79 0.05 3.09 -20.36
N ASN A 80 -1.17 3.40 -19.90
CA ASN A 80 -1.51 4.76 -19.46
C ASN A 80 -0.99 5.08 -18.07
N CYS A 81 -0.47 4.09 -17.36
CA CYS A 81 0.12 4.27 -16.04
C CYS A 81 1.63 4.56 -16.12
N TYR A 82 2.20 4.47 -17.31
CA TYR A 82 3.62 4.70 -17.54
C TYR A 82 3.82 6.01 -18.29
N VAL A 83 4.63 6.89 -17.73
CA VAL A 83 4.94 8.20 -18.32
C VAL A 83 6.43 8.27 -18.58
N MET A 84 6.77 8.61 -19.80
CA MET A 84 8.16 8.84 -20.19
C MET A 84 8.49 10.31 -20.26
#